data_b3db2b56c872f9d8734c5062350c9af9
#
_entry.id   b3db2b56c872f9d8734c5062350c9af9
#
_cell.length_a   1.000
_cell.length_b   1.000
_cell.length_c   1.000
_cell.angle_alpha   90.00
_cell.angle_beta   90.00
_cell.angle_gamma   90.00
#
_symmetry.space_group_name_H-M   'P 1'
#
loop_
_entity.id
_entity.type
_entity.pdbx_description
1 polymer ?
#
loop_
_entity_poly.entity_id
_entity_poly.type
_entity_poly.pdbx_seq_one_letter_code
_entity_poly.pdbx_strand_id
1 'polypeptide(L)'
;MERKKNKAVSFFAACMAILIVCSVMIWGFQTGWGSVTIKRLNLTSQDGTTVSSLIYIPQNATDETPAPVAVIYHGRSNHAHSNDTWSMELARRGYVVLSPDLQGGGESDPSVDRSIQAKTVAEYANSLSYVEKDAINLIGYSAGTQTVLQTYKAMP
;
A
#
# COMPACT_ATOMS: atom_id res chain seq x y z
N MET A 1 53.80 6.25 5.46
CA MET A 1 52.56 6.43 6.23
C MET A 1 51.40 6.94 5.36
N GLU A 2 51.64 7.90 4.51
CA GLU A 2 50.69 8.54 3.58
C GLU A 2 50.03 7.58 2.57
N ARG A 3 50.80 6.67 1.94
CA ARG A 3 50.30 5.68 0.98
C ARG A 3 49.27 4.69 1.59
N LYS A 4 49.40 4.36 2.89
CA LYS A 4 48.39 3.51 3.62
C LYS A 4 47.12 4.29 3.91
N LYS A 5 47.26 5.58 4.29
CA LYS A 5 46.13 6.48 4.55
C LYS A 5 45.28 6.68 3.28
N ASN A 6 45.93 6.91 2.13
CA ASN A 6 45.25 7.08 0.85
C ASN A 6 44.46 5.81 0.42
N LYS A 7 45.05 4.63 0.65
CA LYS A 7 44.31 3.36 0.38
C LYS A 7 43.09 3.19 1.25
N ALA A 8 43.19 3.54 2.55
CA ALA A 8 42.04 3.46 3.46
C ALA A 8 40.94 4.45 3.07
N VAL A 9 41.30 5.66 2.69
CA VAL A 9 40.33 6.68 2.20
C VAL A 9 39.65 6.22 0.90
N SER A 10 40.43 5.69 -0.04
CA SER A 10 39.88 5.15 -1.30
C SER A 10 38.93 3.96 -1.07
N PHE A 11 39.27 3.07 -0.14
CA PHE A 11 38.43 1.94 0.24
C PHE A 11 37.12 2.42 0.88
N PHE A 12 37.21 3.36 1.82
CA PHE A 12 36.03 3.97 2.43
C PHE A 12 35.11 4.66 1.41
N ALA A 13 35.70 5.45 0.50
CA ALA A 13 34.96 6.10 -0.57
C ALA A 13 34.24 5.08 -1.48
N ALA A 14 34.90 3.97 -1.83
CA ALA A 14 34.28 2.90 -2.59
C ALA A 14 33.11 2.24 -1.85
N CYS A 15 33.25 1.96 -0.55
CA CYS A 15 32.16 1.43 0.27
C CYS A 15 30.96 2.40 0.33
N MET A 16 31.22 3.68 0.50
CA MET A 16 30.17 4.71 0.51
C MET A 16 29.45 4.80 -0.85
N ALA A 17 30.19 4.75 -1.96
CA ALA A 17 29.61 4.74 -3.30
C ALA A 17 28.70 3.50 -3.51
N ILE A 18 29.14 2.33 -3.09
CA ILE A 18 28.32 1.10 -3.16
C ILE A 18 27.05 1.25 -2.33
N LEU A 19 27.13 1.77 -1.10
CA LEU A 19 25.96 1.99 -0.25
C LEU A 19 24.95 2.94 -0.90
N ILE A 20 25.42 4.04 -1.51
CA ILE A 20 24.56 4.98 -2.23
C ILE A 20 23.87 4.29 -3.41
N VAL A 21 24.62 3.56 -4.23
CA VAL A 21 24.06 2.82 -5.37
C VAL A 21 23.01 1.81 -4.90
N CYS A 22 23.33 1.01 -3.88
CA CYS A 22 22.36 0.06 -3.32
C CYS A 22 21.10 0.75 -2.79
N SER A 23 21.24 1.88 -2.10
CA SER A 23 20.09 2.65 -1.58
C SER A 23 19.20 3.17 -2.72
N VAL A 24 19.79 3.71 -3.78
CA VAL A 24 19.06 4.17 -4.97
C VAL A 24 18.33 3.00 -5.67
N MET A 25 19.01 1.86 -5.81
CA MET A 25 18.42 0.66 -6.39
C MET A 25 17.24 0.15 -5.55
N ILE A 26 17.39 0.07 -4.23
CA ILE A 26 16.33 -0.34 -3.32
C ILE A 26 15.13 0.61 -3.44
N TRP A 27 15.37 1.91 -3.40
CA TRP A 27 14.32 2.91 -3.59
C TRP A 27 13.60 2.73 -4.94
N GLY A 28 14.36 2.57 -6.02
CA GLY A 28 13.79 2.33 -7.34
C GLY A 28 12.92 1.08 -7.42
N PHE A 29 13.37 -0.03 -6.82
CA PHE A 29 12.57 -1.25 -6.76
C PHE A 29 11.32 -1.10 -5.88
N GLN A 30 11.43 -0.43 -4.74
CA GLN A 30 10.29 -0.23 -3.82
C GLN A 30 9.23 0.70 -4.38
N THR A 31 9.61 1.73 -5.13
CA THR A 31 8.68 2.75 -5.67
C THR A 31 8.38 2.57 -7.16
N GLY A 32 8.91 1.52 -7.81
CA GLY A 32 8.81 1.37 -9.25
C GLY A 32 9.46 2.56 -10.00
N TRP A 33 10.58 3.08 -9.47
CA TRP A 33 11.28 4.26 -10.01
C TRP A 33 10.41 5.52 -10.02
N GLY A 34 9.52 5.64 -9.03
CA GLY A 34 8.59 6.76 -8.91
C GLY A 34 7.31 6.61 -9.73
N SER A 35 7.10 5.49 -10.42
CA SER A 35 5.88 5.23 -11.18
C SER A 35 4.65 4.95 -10.30
N VAL A 36 4.85 4.72 -9.00
CA VAL A 36 3.80 4.48 -8.03
C VAL A 36 3.98 5.43 -6.84
N THR A 37 2.92 6.16 -6.51
CA THR A 37 2.85 6.98 -5.30
C THR A 37 2.22 6.19 -4.18
N ILE A 38 2.90 6.10 -3.02
CA ILE A 38 2.40 5.41 -1.83
C ILE A 38 2.07 6.44 -0.77
N LYS A 39 0.86 6.37 -0.19
CA LYS A 39 0.42 7.25 0.89
C LYS A 39 -0.27 6.46 1.99
N ARG A 40 -0.15 6.93 3.24
CA ARG A 40 -0.97 6.48 4.37
C ARG A 40 -2.25 7.31 4.39
N LEU A 41 -3.37 6.63 4.56
CA LEU A 41 -4.70 7.21 4.73
C LEU A 41 -5.21 6.89 6.14
N ASN A 42 -5.90 7.85 6.73
CA ASN A 42 -6.68 7.65 7.95
C ASN A 42 -8.13 8.02 7.62
N LEU A 43 -8.94 7.01 7.35
CA LEU A 43 -10.34 7.14 6.99
C LEU A 43 -11.18 7.14 8.26
N THR A 44 -12.18 8.00 8.32
CA THR A 44 -13.16 7.99 9.40
C THR A 44 -14.37 7.18 8.98
N SER A 45 -14.69 6.15 9.74
CA SER A 45 -15.86 5.30 9.51
C SER A 45 -17.15 5.93 10.03
N GLN A 46 -18.29 5.32 9.72
CA GLN A 46 -19.61 5.83 10.11
C GLN A 46 -19.83 5.88 11.63
N ASP A 47 -19.13 5.04 12.38
CA ASP A 47 -19.18 5.01 13.86
C ASP A 47 -18.12 5.91 14.52
N GLY A 48 -17.35 6.67 13.70
CA GLY A 48 -16.32 7.57 14.17
C GLY A 48 -14.96 6.92 14.44
N THR A 49 -14.83 5.60 14.25
CA THR A 49 -13.54 4.91 14.40
C THR A 49 -12.61 5.19 13.22
N THR A 50 -11.31 5.06 13.44
CA THR A 50 -10.28 5.27 12.40
C THR A 50 -9.95 3.97 11.70
N VAL A 51 -9.99 3.98 10.36
CA VAL A 51 -9.50 2.91 9.49
C VAL A 51 -8.25 3.42 8.79
N SER A 52 -7.10 2.90 9.18
CA SER A 52 -5.82 3.19 8.52
C SER A 52 -5.65 2.29 7.29
N SER A 53 -5.13 2.84 6.21
CA SER A 53 -4.84 2.09 4.97
C SER A 53 -3.63 2.66 4.27
N LEU A 54 -2.91 1.82 3.57
CA LEU A 54 -2.00 2.28 2.51
C LEU A 54 -2.76 2.37 1.19
N ILE A 55 -2.44 3.39 0.40
CA ILE A 55 -2.88 3.50 -0.99
C ILE A 55 -1.68 3.59 -1.91
N TYR A 56 -1.70 2.79 -2.97
CA TYR A 56 -0.71 2.76 -4.04
C TYR A 56 -1.36 3.28 -5.31
N ILE A 57 -0.88 4.40 -5.82
CA ILE A 57 -1.46 5.12 -6.96
C ILE A 57 -0.46 5.09 -8.11
N PRO A 58 -0.74 4.38 -9.21
CA PRO A 58 0.09 4.42 -10.40
C PRO A 58 -0.03 5.77 -11.10
N GLN A 59 1.04 6.25 -11.72
CA GLN A 59 1.07 7.56 -12.40
C GLN A 59 0.05 7.70 -13.53
N ASN A 60 -0.36 6.59 -14.14
CA ASN A 60 -1.34 6.58 -15.23
C ASN A 60 -2.80 6.60 -14.74
N ALA A 61 -3.05 6.50 -13.43
CA ALA A 61 -4.40 6.67 -12.87
C ALA A 61 -4.69 8.17 -12.75
N THR A 62 -5.52 8.68 -13.64
CA THR A 62 -5.94 10.09 -13.70
C THR A 62 -7.45 10.18 -13.89
N ASP A 63 -8.01 11.38 -13.78
CA ASP A 63 -9.44 11.60 -14.00
C ASP A 63 -9.84 11.32 -15.46
N GLU A 64 -8.89 11.48 -16.42
CA GLU A 64 -9.10 11.18 -17.83
C GLU A 64 -8.89 9.70 -18.17
N THR A 65 -8.10 9.01 -17.35
CA THR A 65 -7.80 7.58 -17.48
C THR A 65 -8.00 6.89 -16.12
N PRO A 66 -9.24 6.66 -15.70
CA PRO A 66 -9.52 5.98 -14.44
C PRO A 66 -8.95 4.56 -14.43
N ALA A 67 -8.43 4.13 -13.30
CA ALA A 67 -7.81 2.82 -13.11
C ALA A 67 -8.72 1.86 -12.34
N PRO A 68 -8.67 0.55 -12.60
CA PRO A 68 -9.33 -0.43 -11.76
C PRO A 68 -8.75 -0.43 -10.34
N VAL A 69 -9.58 -0.76 -9.35
CA VAL A 69 -9.18 -0.80 -7.93
C VAL A 69 -8.98 -2.24 -7.46
N ALA A 70 -7.96 -2.45 -6.65
CA ALA A 70 -7.80 -3.65 -5.85
C ALA A 70 -7.72 -3.30 -4.37
N VAL A 71 -8.48 -4.02 -3.51
CA VAL A 71 -8.38 -3.93 -2.05
C VAL A 71 -7.82 -5.23 -1.54
N ILE A 72 -6.68 -5.17 -0.82
CA ILE A 72 -5.96 -6.35 -0.33
C ILE A 72 -6.03 -6.41 1.19
N TYR A 73 -6.74 -7.40 1.72
CA TYR A 73 -6.88 -7.64 3.15
C TYR A 73 -5.86 -8.67 3.65
N HIS A 74 -5.06 -8.26 4.63
CA HIS A 74 -4.02 -9.12 5.23
C HIS A 74 -4.57 -10.21 6.16
N GLY A 75 -3.73 -11.19 6.49
CA GLY A 75 -4.04 -12.24 7.46
C GLY A 75 -3.96 -11.74 8.91
N ARG A 76 -4.30 -12.64 9.86
CA ARG A 76 -4.22 -12.35 11.30
C ARG A 76 -2.80 -11.96 11.71
N SER A 77 -2.67 -11.05 12.66
CA SER A 77 -1.40 -10.56 13.21
C SER A 77 -0.45 -9.89 12.21
N ASN A 78 -0.99 -9.49 11.06
CA ASN A 78 -0.30 -8.69 10.05
C ASN A 78 -0.83 -7.25 10.05
N HIS A 79 -0.34 -6.44 9.14
CA HIS A 79 -0.70 -5.04 8.93
C HIS A 79 -0.59 -4.68 7.43
N ALA A 80 -0.98 -3.47 7.07
CA ALA A 80 -1.04 -3.01 5.67
C ALA A 80 0.25 -3.28 4.88
N HIS A 81 1.43 -3.02 5.47
CA HIS A 81 2.73 -3.26 4.82
C HIS A 81 3.03 -4.74 4.53
N SER A 82 2.31 -5.68 5.16
CA SER A 82 2.50 -7.11 4.84
C SER A 82 2.09 -7.45 3.40
N ASN A 83 1.36 -6.56 2.75
CA ASN A 83 0.91 -6.70 1.36
C ASN A 83 1.73 -5.87 0.37
N ASP A 84 2.81 -5.17 0.79
CA ASP A 84 3.56 -4.23 -0.05
C ASP A 84 3.98 -4.83 -1.40
N THR A 85 4.48 -6.07 -1.40
CA THR A 85 4.92 -6.75 -2.62
C THR A 85 3.77 -6.92 -3.62
N TRP A 86 2.62 -7.39 -3.16
CA TRP A 86 1.43 -7.58 -4.00
C TRP A 86 0.83 -6.24 -4.45
N SER A 87 0.76 -5.29 -3.52
CA SER A 87 0.24 -3.95 -3.79
C SER A 87 1.07 -3.21 -4.83
N MET A 88 2.39 -3.27 -4.71
CA MET A 88 3.30 -2.67 -5.67
C MET A 88 3.21 -3.33 -7.05
N GLU A 89 3.11 -4.65 -7.09
CA GLU A 89 3.02 -5.39 -8.35
C GLU A 89 1.72 -5.10 -9.10
N LEU A 90 0.60 -5.00 -8.39
CA LEU A 90 -0.68 -4.59 -8.99
C LEU A 90 -0.66 -3.13 -9.42
N ALA A 91 -0.08 -2.24 -8.61
CA ALA A 91 0.02 -0.83 -8.97
C ALA A 91 0.88 -0.61 -10.22
N ARG A 92 1.97 -1.36 -10.39
CA ARG A 92 2.78 -1.34 -11.63
C ARG A 92 2.00 -1.81 -12.85
N ARG A 93 0.95 -2.62 -12.66
CA ARG A 93 0.03 -3.06 -13.72
C ARG A 93 -1.14 -2.12 -13.93
N GLY A 94 -1.15 -0.97 -13.28
CA GLY A 94 -2.14 0.07 -13.48
C GLY A 94 -3.35 0.02 -12.54
N TYR A 95 -3.31 -0.79 -11.46
CA TYR A 95 -4.36 -0.78 -10.45
C TYR A 95 -4.08 0.29 -9.39
N VAL A 96 -5.10 1.02 -8.97
CA VAL A 96 -5.08 1.69 -7.67
C VAL A 96 -5.29 0.64 -6.60
N VAL A 97 -4.34 0.54 -5.63
CA VAL A 97 -4.42 -0.52 -4.62
C VAL A 97 -4.61 0.09 -3.23
N LEU A 98 -5.58 -0.43 -2.49
CA LEU A 98 -5.81 -0.14 -1.08
C LEU A 98 -5.40 -1.36 -0.25
N SER A 99 -4.58 -1.14 0.76
CA SER A 99 -4.16 -2.15 1.74
C SER A 99 -4.49 -1.64 3.14
N PRO A 100 -5.72 -1.89 3.65
CA PRO A 100 -6.11 -1.45 4.99
C PRO A 100 -5.47 -2.30 6.08
N ASP A 101 -5.20 -1.66 7.22
CA ASP A 101 -4.91 -2.33 8.47
C ASP A 101 -6.23 -2.88 9.04
N LEU A 102 -6.36 -4.20 9.17
CA LEU A 102 -7.56 -4.83 9.73
C LEU A 102 -7.66 -4.56 11.25
N GLN A 103 -8.86 -4.70 11.78
CA GLN A 103 -9.16 -4.58 13.22
C GLN A 103 -8.08 -5.25 14.09
N GLY A 104 -7.48 -4.48 14.98
CA GLY A 104 -6.41 -4.95 15.86
C GLY A 104 -5.06 -5.19 15.18
N GLY A 105 -4.90 -4.75 13.92
CA GLY A 105 -3.64 -4.74 13.18
C GLY A 105 -3.22 -3.33 12.81
N GLY A 106 -1.93 -3.06 12.78
CA GLY A 106 -1.38 -1.77 12.34
C GLY A 106 -1.90 -0.56 13.11
N GLU A 107 -2.38 0.44 12.37
CA GLU A 107 -2.79 1.75 12.91
C GLU A 107 -4.32 1.96 12.90
N SER A 108 -5.13 0.97 12.50
CA SER A 108 -6.58 1.03 12.61
C SER A 108 -7.03 0.90 14.07
N ASP A 109 -8.13 1.58 14.39
CA ASP A 109 -8.76 1.49 15.70
C ASP A 109 -9.08 0.01 16.03
N PRO A 110 -8.63 -0.52 17.17
CA PRO A 110 -8.89 -1.90 17.55
C PRO A 110 -10.37 -2.21 17.82
N SER A 111 -11.19 -1.19 18.04
CA SER A 111 -12.63 -1.33 18.27
C SER A 111 -13.46 -1.34 16.99
N VAL A 112 -12.89 -0.98 15.83
CA VAL A 112 -13.62 -0.93 14.57
C VAL A 112 -14.20 -2.29 14.19
N ASP A 113 -15.50 -2.34 13.89
CA ASP A 113 -16.11 -3.55 13.34
C ASP A 113 -15.62 -3.81 11.92
N ARG A 114 -15.34 -5.06 11.58
CA ARG A 114 -14.80 -5.42 10.25
C ARG A 114 -15.74 -5.12 9.10
N SER A 115 -17.05 -5.20 9.32
CA SER A 115 -18.04 -4.88 8.29
C SER A 115 -18.08 -3.37 8.01
N ILE A 116 -17.98 -2.57 9.08
CA ILE A 116 -17.88 -1.10 8.98
C ILE A 116 -16.57 -0.72 8.30
N GLN A 117 -15.47 -1.33 8.72
CA GLN A 117 -14.16 -1.12 8.09
C GLN A 117 -14.18 -1.44 6.59
N ALA A 118 -14.74 -2.60 6.23
CA ALA A 118 -14.86 -3.03 4.84
C ALA A 118 -15.67 -2.03 4.00
N LYS A 119 -16.80 -1.57 4.54
CA LYS A 119 -17.65 -0.57 3.91
C LYS A 119 -16.92 0.77 3.73
N THR A 120 -16.26 1.26 4.78
CA THR A 120 -15.49 2.51 4.74
C THR A 120 -14.44 2.52 3.64
N VAL A 121 -13.69 1.42 3.49
CA VAL A 121 -12.66 1.29 2.45
C VAL A 121 -13.28 1.23 1.05
N ALA A 122 -14.39 0.51 0.87
CA ALA A 122 -15.07 0.41 -0.41
C ALA A 122 -15.69 1.75 -0.84
N GLU A 123 -16.34 2.46 0.07
CA GLU A 123 -16.90 3.80 -0.17
C GLU A 123 -15.80 4.79 -0.53
N TYR A 124 -14.67 4.77 0.19
CA TYR A 124 -13.53 5.61 -0.14
C TYR A 124 -12.99 5.30 -1.54
N ALA A 125 -12.81 4.02 -1.88
CA ALA A 125 -12.35 3.62 -3.21
C ALA A 125 -13.27 4.18 -4.31
N ASN A 126 -14.58 4.04 -4.15
CA ASN A 126 -15.56 4.58 -5.08
C ASN A 126 -15.64 6.11 -5.10
N SER A 127 -15.14 6.81 -4.08
CA SER A 127 -15.12 8.28 -4.06
C SER A 127 -14.01 8.89 -4.89
N LEU A 128 -12.97 8.13 -5.23
CA LEU A 128 -11.81 8.62 -5.97
C LEU A 128 -12.17 8.89 -7.44
N SER A 129 -11.84 10.08 -7.96
CA SER A 129 -12.15 10.48 -9.34
C SER A 129 -11.36 9.71 -10.39
N TYR A 130 -10.17 9.25 -10.02
CA TYR A 130 -9.22 8.53 -10.88
C TYR A 130 -9.36 7.00 -10.82
N VAL A 131 -10.52 6.48 -10.38
CA VAL A 131 -10.81 5.03 -10.38
C VAL A 131 -12.05 4.70 -11.20
N GLU A 132 -12.06 3.52 -11.79
CA GLU A 132 -13.25 2.96 -12.44
C GLU A 132 -14.30 2.64 -11.38
N LYS A 133 -15.50 3.19 -11.57
CA LYS A 133 -16.62 2.98 -10.63
C LYS A 133 -17.10 1.53 -10.74
N ASP A 134 -17.47 0.97 -9.60
CA ASP A 134 -18.02 -0.39 -9.48
C ASP A 134 -17.09 -1.52 -9.98
N ALA A 135 -15.79 -1.21 -10.21
CA ALA A 135 -14.76 -2.16 -10.64
C ALA A 135 -13.76 -2.46 -9.52
N ILE A 136 -14.26 -2.81 -8.32
CA ILE A 136 -13.41 -3.11 -7.15
C ILE A 136 -13.08 -4.60 -7.10
N ASN A 137 -11.80 -4.92 -7.17
CA ASN A 137 -11.27 -6.26 -7.00
C ASN A 137 -10.90 -6.50 -5.54
N LEU A 138 -11.51 -7.51 -4.91
CA LEU A 138 -11.26 -7.82 -3.51
C LEU A 138 -10.33 -9.03 -3.40
N ILE A 139 -9.23 -8.86 -2.67
CA ILE A 139 -8.21 -9.89 -2.45
C ILE A 139 -8.04 -10.06 -0.94
N GLY A 140 -8.02 -11.29 -0.47
CA GLY A 140 -7.77 -11.57 0.94
C GLY A 140 -7.16 -12.94 1.13
N TYR A 141 -6.30 -13.06 2.12
CA TYR A 141 -5.77 -14.35 2.51
C TYR A 141 -5.97 -14.61 4.01
N SER A 142 -6.17 -15.87 4.40
CA SER A 142 -6.40 -16.26 5.79
C SER A 142 -7.57 -15.46 6.41
N ALA A 143 -7.38 -14.76 7.51
CA ALA A 143 -8.40 -13.92 8.15
C ALA A 143 -8.94 -12.82 7.22
N GLY A 144 -8.15 -12.32 6.28
CA GLY A 144 -8.58 -11.34 5.28
C GLY A 144 -9.68 -11.85 4.35
N THR A 145 -9.78 -13.17 4.14
CA THR A 145 -10.85 -13.77 3.32
C THR A 145 -12.24 -13.51 3.90
N GLN A 146 -12.36 -13.51 5.24
CA GLN A 146 -13.63 -13.18 5.89
C GLN A 146 -14.01 -11.70 5.62
N THR A 147 -13.03 -10.80 5.64
CA THR A 147 -13.25 -9.39 5.35
C THR A 147 -13.66 -9.17 3.89
N VAL A 148 -13.07 -9.91 2.93
CA VAL A 148 -13.52 -9.93 1.52
C VAL A 148 -15.01 -10.26 1.42
N LEU A 149 -15.46 -11.32 2.08
CA LEU A 149 -16.86 -11.71 2.07
C LEU A 149 -17.80 -10.67 2.70
N GLN A 150 -17.34 -10.00 3.76
CA GLN A 150 -18.09 -8.91 4.40
C GLN A 150 -18.14 -7.68 3.48
N THR A 151 -17.03 -7.32 2.84
CA THR A 151 -16.98 -6.22 1.87
C THR A 151 -17.94 -6.49 0.70
N TYR A 152 -17.88 -7.67 0.12
CA TYR A 152 -18.76 -8.05 -0.99
C TYR A 152 -20.24 -7.94 -0.63
N LYS A 153 -20.62 -8.33 0.59
CA LYS A 153 -22.01 -8.20 1.07
C LYS A 153 -22.44 -6.76 1.35
N ALA A 154 -21.49 -5.87 1.63
CA ALA A 154 -21.75 -4.47 1.92
C ALA A 154 -21.74 -3.57 0.67
N MET A 155 -21.25 -4.08 -0.44
CA MET A 155 -21.29 -3.38 -1.74
C MET A 155 -22.71 -3.49 -2.31
N PRO A 156 -23.23 -2.39 -2.91
CA PRO A 156 -24.56 -2.36 -3.53
C PRO A 156 -24.66 -3.29 -4.75
#